data_aab9ebc1b39baa4d8d3395ea3411bd4b
#
_entry.id   aab9ebc1b39baa4d8d3395ea3411bd4b
#
_cell.length_a   1.000
_cell.length_b   1.000
_cell.length_c   1.000
_cell.angle_alpha   90.00
_cell.angle_beta   90.00
_cell.angle_gamma   90.00
#
_symmetry.space_group_name_H-M   'P 1'
#
loop_
_entity.id
_entity.type
_entity.pdbx_description
1 polymer ?
#
loop_
_entity_poly.entity_id
_entity_poly.type
_entity_poly.pdbx_seq_one_letter_code
_entity_poly.pdbx_strand_id
1 'polypeptide(L)'
;MQRADEMVLRTQQYLNNMYTGNPNWVRVEENGKTGWPTIRGLIRALQIETGISTPNGTFGPATEAACPTLKKDFNPTEKTKRLVCILQGAMWCKGFSPGGLTGTFGDGTEAGVKKFQTSAGLAGAKVNGIADPMIFKALLNMDAYVLVSSGDPKIREIQMNLNRDYHKWIGLKPTDGRYGRDTNKALIYALQVEEGIAEPNGTFGPTTQSLLPTISYGSSQANFVKIVQYALYCNRQDPTGFTGTFGNGTLTAVREFQKFCMLPNTGNVGPMTWASLLVSCGDKNRKGTACDCSSEVTDTRAKTLKANGYEIVGRYIAGGEWKKLKLHEAQVIFKNGLRLFPIYQTAGNSAEYFTPSKGTTDGRAGIEAALEYGFPRGTTIYFAVDFDAVDDEVTSNILPYFRNIKREFN
;
A
#
# COMPACT_ATOMS: atom_id res chain seq x y z
N MET A 1 -3.98 21.45 -13.07
CA MET A 1 -5.41 21.10 -13.33
C MET A 1 -5.47 19.97 -14.33
N GLN A 2 -6.20 18.90 -14.04
CA GLN A 2 -6.41 17.81 -15.00
C GLN A 2 -7.23 18.34 -16.19
N ARG A 3 -6.73 18.14 -17.43
CA ARG A 3 -7.43 18.54 -18.65
C ARG A 3 -8.71 17.71 -18.80
N ALA A 4 -9.82 18.33 -19.24
CA ALA A 4 -11.05 17.62 -19.53
C ALA A 4 -10.83 16.63 -20.70
N ASP A 5 -11.31 15.39 -20.52
CA ASP A 5 -11.33 14.36 -21.56
C ASP A 5 -12.72 14.29 -22.19
N GLU A 6 -12.80 14.42 -23.53
CA GLU A 6 -14.06 14.43 -24.25
C GLU A 6 -14.85 13.13 -24.10
N MET A 7 -14.17 11.98 -24.07
CA MET A 7 -14.86 10.70 -23.97
C MET A 7 -15.35 10.41 -22.55
N VAL A 8 -14.65 10.92 -21.53
CA VAL A 8 -15.14 10.93 -20.15
C VAL A 8 -16.36 11.83 -20.03
N LEU A 9 -16.35 13.03 -20.66
CA LEU A 9 -17.51 13.91 -20.70
C LEU A 9 -18.72 13.24 -21.36
N ARG A 10 -18.53 12.62 -22.53
CA ARG A 10 -19.57 11.85 -23.21
C ARG A 10 -20.11 10.70 -22.36
N THR A 11 -19.25 10.04 -21.60
CA THR A 11 -19.67 9.01 -20.64
C THR A 11 -20.57 9.60 -19.56
N GLN A 12 -20.19 10.73 -18.95
CA GLN A 12 -20.97 11.43 -17.93
C GLN A 12 -22.34 11.87 -18.47
N GLN A 13 -22.37 12.43 -19.67
CA GLN A 13 -23.60 12.81 -20.37
C GLN A 13 -24.51 11.61 -20.66
N TYR A 14 -23.93 10.52 -21.18
CA TYR A 14 -24.69 9.27 -21.42
C TYR A 14 -25.32 8.75 -20.14
N LEU A 15 -24.57 8.68 -19.05
CA LEU A 15 -25.06 8.21 -17.76
C LEU A 15 -26.24 9.07 -17.26
N ASN A 16 -26.10 10.39 -17.28
CA ASN A 16 -27.17 11.29 -16.85
C ASN A 16 -28.39 11.17 -17.74
N ASN A 17 -28.23 11.17 -19.07
CA ASN A 17 -29.36 11.06 -20.00
C ASN A 17 -30.12 9.73 -19.85
N MET A 18 -29.38 8.63 -19.61
CA MET A 18 -29.97 7.29 -19.54
C MET A 18 -30.70 7.05 -18.20
N TYR A 19 -30.16 7.58 -17.09
CA TYR A 19 -30.61 7.19 -15.75
C TYR A 19 -31.34 8.27 -14.96
N THR A 20 -31.47 9.51 -15.46
CA THR A 20 -32.12 10.64 -14.74
C THR A 20 -33.53 10.30 -14.26
N GLY A 21 -34.29 9.46 -14.98
CA GLY A 21 -35.63 9.00 -14.55
C GLY A 21 -35.64 7.91 -13.47
N ASN A 22 -34.51 7.38 -13.09
CA ASN A 22 -34.45 6.34 -12.08
C ASN A 22 -34.35 6.97 -10.68
N PRO A 23 -35.20 6.59 -9.70
CA PRO A 23 -35.21 7.19 -8.37
C PRO A 23 -33.90 6.97 -7.57
N ASN A 24 -33.13 5.97 -7.93
CA ASN A 24 -31.83 5.68 -7.30
C ASN A 24 -30.65 6.36 -8.00
N TRP A 25 -30.90 7.13 -9.06
CA TRP A 25 -29.84 7.83 -9.77
C TRP A 25 -29.35 9.08 -9.03
N VAL A 26 -28.04 9.23 -8.95
CA VAL A 26 -27.40 10.47 -8.48
C VAL A 26 -26.66 11.07 -9.67
N ARG A 27 -27.05 12.28 -10.06
CA ARG A 27 -26.46 12.98 -11.20
C ARG A 27 -24.95 13.12 -11.06
N VAL A 28 -24.22 12.81 -12.13
CA VAL A 28 -22.77 12.96 -12.23
C VAL A 28 -22.45 14.32 -12.83
N GLU A 29 -21.46 15.03 -12.30
CA GLU A 29 -20.99 16.29 -12.88
C GLU A 29 -20.37 16.05 -14.25
N GLU A 30 -20.80 16.80 -15.25
CA GLU A 30 -20.36 16.71 -16.65
C GLU A 30 -19.14 17.62 -16.89
N ASN A 31 -17.98 17.22 -16.37
CA ASN A 31 -16.75 18.02 -16.35
C ASN A 31 -15.58 17.38 -17.14
N GLY A 32 -15.78 16.18 -17.73
CA GLY A 32 -14.76 15.45 -18.49
C GLY A 32 -13.59 14.95 -17.62
N LYS A 33 -13.77 14.85 -16.31
CA LYS A 33 -12.72 14.40 -15.41
C LYS A 33 -13.07 13.02 -14.82
N THR A 34 -12.13 12.11 -14.84
CA THR A 34 -12.24 10.87 -14.08
C THR A 34 -12.04 11.18 -12.59
N GLY A 35 -13.00 10.77 -11.79
CA GLY A 35 -12.97 10.90 -10.33
C GLY A 35 -14.02 10.00 -9.70
N TRP A 36 -14.01 9.90 -8.37
CA TRP A 36 -14.99 9.10 -7.64
C TRP A 36 -16.46 9.38 -8.03
N PRO A 37 -16.89 10.64 -8.29
CA PRO A 37 -18.27 10.87 -8.75
C PRO A 37 -18.61 10.11 -10.04
N THR A 38 -17.71 10.15 -11.05
CA THR A 38 -17.90 9.43 -12.33
C THR A 38 -17.86 7.91 -12.13
N ILE A 39 -16.89 7.41 -11.38
CA ILE A 39 -16.75 5.96 -11.10
C ILE A 39 -17.97 5.44 -10.31
N ARG A 40 -18.41 6.16 -9.28
CA ARG A 40 -19.64 5.81 -8.53
C ARG A 40 -20.89 5.86 -9.40
N GLY A 41 -20.96 6.79 -10.35
CA GLY A 41 -22.03 6.83 -11.35
C GLY A 41 -22.06 5.58 -12.23
N LEU A 42 -20.90 5.17 -12.76
CA LEU A 42 -20.75 3.94 -13.55
C LEU A 42 -21.14 2.69 -12.74
N ILE A 43 -20.69 2.59 -11.47
CA ILE A 43 -21.06 1.47 -10.60
C ILE A 43 -22.56 1.48 -10.33
N ARG A 44 -23.16 2.64 -10.04
CA ARG A 44 -24.59 2.76 -9.82
C ARG A 44 -25.41 2.37 -11.05
N ALA A 45 -24.97 2.78 -12.24
CA ALA A 45 -25.57 2.34 -13.51
C ALA A 45 -25.51 0.82 -13.68
N LEU A 46 -24.36 0.20 -13.39
CA LEU A 46 -24.21 -1.26 -13.39
C LEU A 46 -25.17 -1.93 -12.40
N GLN A 47 -25.28 -1.39 -11.19
CA GLN A 47 -26.19 -1.90 -10.15
C GLN A 47 -27.66 -1.83 -10.58
N ILE A 48 -28.10 -0.72 -11.22
CA ILE A 48 -29.45 -0.57 -11.77
C ILE A 48 -29.70 -1.61 -12.86
N GLU A 49 -28.77 -1.76 -13.82
CA GLU A 49 -28.93 -2.73 -14.92
C GLU A 49 -28.91 -4.18 -14.43
N THR A 50 -28.21 -4.47 -13.35
CA THR A 50 -28.14 -5.82 -12.77
C THR A 50 -29.25 -6.12 -11.75
N GLY A 51 -30.12 -5.14 -11.46
CA GLY A 51 -31.29 -5.33 -10.57
C GLY A 51 -30.95 -5.29 -9.08
N ILE A 52 -29.86 -4.63 -8.70
CA ILE A 52 -29.57 -4.40 -7.27
C ILE A 52 -30.63 -3.45 -6.69
N SER A 53 -31.30 -3.86 -5.63
CA SER A 53 -32.42 -3.13 -5.05
C SER A 53 -32.06 -1.75 -4.50
N THR A 54 -30.84 -1.60 -3.98
CA THR A 54 -30.31 -0.35 -3.39
C THR A 54 -28.97 0.02 -4.04
N PRO A 55 -29.00 0.61 -5.26
CA PRO A 55 -27.78 1.05 -5.95
C PRO A 55 -27.06 2.16 -5.16
N ASN A 56 -25.89 1.84 -4.60
CA ASN A 56 -25.14 2.76 -3.73
C ASN A 56 -23.86 3.33 -4.36
N GLY A 57 -23.48 2.84 -5.57
CA GLY A 57 -22.27 3.25 -6.27
C GLY A 57 -20.97 2.68 -5.65
N THR A 58 -21.08 1.59 -4.89
CA THR A 58 -19.92 0.86 -4.34
C THR A 58 -19.85 -0.55 -4.95
N PHE A 59 -18.71 -0.94 -5.51
CA PHE A 59 -18.51 -2.28 -6.08
C PHE A 59 -18.21 -3.28 -4.96
N GLY A 60 -19.25 -3.69 -4.24
CA GLY A 60 -19.20 -4.67 -3.17
C GLY A 60 -19.53 -6.09 -3.62
N PRO A 61 -19.57 -7.08 -2.69
CA PRO A 61 -19.83 -8.49 -3.01
C PRO A 61 -21.14 -8.72 -3.79
N ALA A 62 -22.23 -8.03 -3.46
CA ALA A 62 -23.50 -8.13 -4.18
C ALA A 62 -23.38 -7.64 -5.63
N THR A 63 -22.66 -6.54 -5.87
CA THR A 63 -22.39 -6.03 -7.22
C THR A 63 -21.51 -7.00 -8.00
N GLU A 64 -20.47 -7.57 -7.36
CA GLU A 64 -19.57 -8.55 -7.97
C GLU A 64 -20.33 -9.82 -8.39
N ALA A 65 -21.20 -10.34 -7.52
CA ALA A 65 -22.02 -11.52 -7.80
C ALA A 65 -23.04 -11.30 -8.93
N ALA A 66 -23.62 -10.08 -9.04
CA ALA A 66 -24.57 -9.75 -10.08
C ALA A 66 -23.92 -9.26 -11.40
N CYS A 67 -22.61 -8.98 -11.39
CA CYS A 67 -21.88 -8.42 -12.52
C CYS A 67 -21.81 -9.42 -13.68
N PRO A 68 -22.20 -9.03 -14.91
CA PRO A 68 -22.16 -9.93 -16.05
C PRO A 68 -20.73 -10.16 -16.57
N THR A 69 -20.55 -11.24 -17.29
CA THR A 69 -19.41 -11.44 -18.18
C THR A 69 -19.79 -10.98 -19.59
N LEU A 70 -19.07 -9.99 -20.13
CA LEU A 70 -19.29 -9.48 -21.48
C LEU A 70 -18.14 -9.88 -22.40
N LYS A 71 -18.49 -10.24 -23.65
CA LYS A 71 -17.55 -10.59 -24.69
C LYS A 71 -18.10 -10.24 -26.07
N LYS A 72 -17.26 -10.30 -27.10
CA LYS A 72 -17.69 -10.16 -28.49
C LYS A 72 -18.80 -11.19 -28.80
N ASP A 73 -19.73 -10.82 -29.68
CA ASP A 73 -20.86 -11.65 -30.10
C ASP A 73 -21.90 -11.94 -29.00
N PHE A 74 -21.91 -11.11 -27.93
CA PHE A 74 -22.95 -11.18 -26.93
C PHE A 74 -24.28 -10.67 -27.51
N ASN A 75 -25.39 -11.38 -27.25
CA ASN A 75 -26.72 -11.07 -27.81
C ASN A 75 -27.14 -9.61 -27.50
N PRO A 76 -27.40 -8.74 -28.50
CA PRO A 76 -27.57 -7.30 -28.32
C PRO A 76 -28.99 -6.90 -27.87
N THR A 77 -29.40 -7.30 -26.66
CA THR A 77 -30.60 -6.72 -26.03
C THR A 77 -30.35 -5.28 -25.60
N GLU A 78 -31.40 -4.48 -25.39
CA GLU A 78 -31.22 -3.10 -24.90
C GLU A 78 -30.49 -3.04 -23.55
N LYS A 79 -30.75 -3.99 -22.66
CA LYS A 79 -30.01 -4.14 -21.40
C LYS A 79 -28.51 -4.39 -21.66
N THR A 80 -28.20 -5.28 -22.57
CA THR A 80 -26.80 -5.62 -22.92
C THR A 80 -26.09 -4.41 -23.52
N LYS A 81 -26.74 -3.64 -24.38
CA LYS A 81 -26.18 -2.42 -24.96
C LYS A 81 -25.80 -1.42 -23.86
N ARG A 82 -26.66 -1.23 -22.84
CA ARG A 82 -26.38 -0.34 -21.71
C ARG A 82 -25.21 -0.85 -20.86
N LEU A 83 -25.13 -2.15 -20.61
CA LEU A 83 -24.00 -2.77 -19.90
C LEU A 83 -22.68 -2.59 -20.66
N VAL A 84 -22.70 -2.71 -22.00
CA VAL A 84 -21.53 -2.44 -22.84
C VAL A 84 -21.14 -0.98 -22.79
N CYS A 85 -22.09 -0.02 -22.83
CA CYS A 85 -21.78 1.40 -22.67
C CYS A 85 -21.14 1.71 -21.29
N ILE A 86 -21.59 1.06 -20.22
CA ILE A 86 -20.97 1.19 -18.89
C ILE A 86 -19.52 0.69 -18.92
N LEU A 87 -19.25 -0.48 -19.52
CA LEU A 87 -17.91 -1.00 -19.70
C LEU A 87 -17.02 -0.05 -20.52
N GLN A 88 -17.52 0.41 -21.67
CA GLN A 88 -16.82 1.34 -22.56
C GLN A 88 -16.49 2.66 -21.86
N GLY A 89 -17.44 3.22 -21.09
CA GLY A 89 -17.23 4.40 -20.27
C GLY A 89 -16.17 4.20 -19.17
N ALA A 90 -16.22 3.05 -18.49
CA ALA A 90 -15.21 2.68 -17.50
C ALA A 90 -13.80 2.53 -18.12
N MET A 91 -13.71 1.96 -19.31
CA MET A 91 -12.45 1.87 -20.07
C MET A 91 -11.89 3.25 -20.42
N TRP A 92 -12.71 4.19 -20.88
CA TRP A 92 -12.29 5.57 -21.14
C TRP A 92 -11.75 6.24 -19.86
N CYS A 93 -12.43 6.07 -18.73
CA CYS A 93 -11.97 6.59 -17.45
C CYS A 93 -10.59 6.04 -17.02
N LYS A 94 -10.19 4.86 -17.55
CA LYS A 94 -8.90 4.23 -17.29
C LYS A 94 -7.86 4.48 -18.39
N GLY A 95 -8.21 5.25 -19.45
CA GLY A 95 -7.31 5.54 -20.57
C GLY A 95 -7.16 4.39 -21.57
N PHE A 96 -8.11 3.44 -21.59
CA PHE A 96 -8.16 2.35 -22.56
C PHE A 96 -9.30 2.58 -23.53
N SER A 97 -8.98 2.88 -24.80
CA SER A 97 -10.00 3.13 -25.82
C SER A 97 -10.76 1.87 -26.21
N PRO A 98 -12.10 1.84 -26.06
CA PRO A 98 -12.95 0.75 -26.57
C PRO A 98 -13.41 0.97 -28.02
N GLY A 99 -12.91 1.99 -28.72
CA GLY A 99 -13.35 2.37 -30.07
C GLY A 99 -14.58 3.28 -30.13
N GLY A 100 -15.14 3.67 -28.97
CA GLY A 100 -16.32 4.55 -28.86
C GLY A 100 -17.26 4.13 -27.74
N LEU A 101 -18.31 4.95 -27.53
CA LEU A 101 -19.41 4.64 -26.59
C LEU A 101 -20.62 4.18 -27.44
N THR A 102 -20.54 2.95 -27.97
CA THR A 102 -21.43 2.45 -29.02
C THR A 102 -22.52 1.51 -28.51
N GLY A 103 -22.35 0.93 -27.32
CA GLY A 103 -23.20 -0.15 -26.82
C GLY A 103 -23.01 -1.49 -27.52
N THR A 104 -22.05 -1.58 -28.45
CA THR A 104 -21.73 -2.82 -29.16
C THR A 104 -20.36 -3.34 -28.69
N PHE A 105 -20.32 -4.58 -28.23
CA PHE A 105 -19.05 -5.24 -27.92
C PHE A 105 -18.40 -5.76 -29.22
N GLY A 106 -17.85 -4.86 -30.00
CA GLY A 106 -17.15 -5.15 -31.27
C GLY A 106 -15.64 -5.29 -31.08
N ASP A 107 -14.91 -5.34 -32.21
CA ASP A 107 -13.44 -5.49 -32.23
C ASP A 107 -12.71 -4.43 -31.44
N GLY A 108 -13.17 -3.17 -31.46
CA GLY A 108 -12.56 -2.07 -30.70
C GLY A 108 -12.67 -2.30 -29.19
N THR A 109 -13.83 -2.75 -28.70
CA THR A 109 -14.03 -3.05 -27.29
C THR A 109 -13.22 -4.25 -26.85
N GLU A 110 -13.20 -5.33 -27.64
CA GLU A 110 -12.38 -6.51 -27.38
C GLU A 110 -10.89 -6.16 -27.32
N ALA A 111 -10.39 -5.42 -28.31
CA ALA A 111 -9.00 -4.98 -28.35
C ALA A 111 -8.63 -4.09 -27.14
N GLY A 112 -9.52 -3.19 -26.75
CA GLY A 112 -9.33 -2.36 -25.55
C GLY A 112 -9.29 -3.18 -24.26
N VAL A 113 -10.17 -4.21 -24.12
CA VAL A 113 -10.14 -5.13 -22.96
C VAL A 113 -8.83 -5.92 -22.96
N LYS A 114 -8.37 -6.45 -24.09
CA LYS A 114 -7.06 -7.14 -24.20
C LYS A 114 -5.90 -6.23 -23.80
N LYS A 115 -5.93 -4.98 -24.26
CA LYS A 115 -4.92 -3.98 -23.87
C LYS A 115 -4.93 -3.71 -22.36
N PHE A 116 -6.11 -3.59 -21.74
CA PHE A 116 -6.23 -3.45 -20.30
C PHE A 116 -5.69 -4.69 -19.58
N GLN A 117 -6.10 -5.89 -19.98
CA GLN A 117 -5.64 -7.15 -19.39
C GLN A 117 -4.12 -7.28 -19.42
N THR A 118 -3.48 -6.96 -20.56
CA THR A 118 -2.01 -6.91 -20.68
C THR A 118 -1.39 -5.87 -19.75
N SER A 119 -1.96 -4.68 -19.70
CA SER A 119 -1.46 -3.58 -18.86
C SER A 119 -1.60 -3.88 -17.36
N ALA A 120 -2.63 -4.65 -16.99
CA ALA A 120 -2.81 -5.17 -15.65
C ALA A 120 -1.89 -6.36 -15.32
N GLY A 121 -1.05 -6.82 -16.25
CA GLY A 121 -0.09 -7.90 -16.04
C GLY A 121 -0.58 -9.31 -16.42
N LEU A 122 -1.81 -9.45 -16.91
CA LEU A 122 -2.27 -10.75 -17.41
C LEU A 122 -1.52 -11.14 -18.69
N ALA A 123 -1.33 -12.46 -18.91
CA ALA A 123 -0.57 -12.98 -20.04
C ALA A 123 -1.18 -14.27 -20.62
N GLY A 124 -0.75 -14.63 -21.83
CA GLY A 124 -1.17 -15.86 -22.51
C GLY A 124 -2.69 -15.94 -22.65
N ALA A 125 -3.28 -17.09 -22.34
CA ALA A 125 -4.73 -17.34 -22.45
C ALA A 125 -5.61 -16.44 -21.56
N LYS A 126 -5.02 -15.68 -20.62
CA LYS A 126 -5.74 -14.73 -19.78
C LYS A 126 -5.98 -13.39 -20.48
N VAL A 127 -5.27 -13.09 -21.57
CA VAL A 127 -5.50 -11.92 -22.43
C VAL A 127 -6.51 -12.33 -23.51
N ASN A 128 -7.75 -12.53 -23.11
CA ASN A 128 -8.81 -13.13 -23.91
C ASN A 128 -9.84 -12.14 -24.46
N GLY A 129 -9.78 -10.86 -24.03
CA GLY A 129 -10.75 -9.84 -24.44
C GLY A 129 -12.11 -9.95 -23.78
N ILE A 130 -12.26 -10.80 -22.76
CA ILE A 130 -13.51 -10.98 -22.00
C ILE A 130 -13.49 -10.03 -20.80
N ALA A 131 -14.58 -9.30 -20.61
CA ALA A 131 -14.80 -8.46 -19.44
C ALA A 131 -15.66 -9.22 -18.42
N ASP A 132 -15.02 -9.95 -17.52
CA ASP A 132 -15.62 -10.65 -16.39
C ASP A 132 -15.76 -9.72 -15.16
N PRO A 133 -16.38 -10.15 -14.05
CA PRO A 133 -16.53 -9.33 -12.85
C PRO A 133 -15.19 -8.80 -12.30
N MET A 134 -14.08 -9.54 -12.42
CA MET A 134 -12.76 -9.07 -11.99
C MET A 134 -12.26 -7.88 -12.83
N ILE A 135 -12.46 -7.96 -14.15
CA ILE A 135 -12.13 -6.85 -15.06
C ILE A 135 -13.03 -5.63 -14.79
N PHE A 136 -14.32 -5.82 -14.59
CA PHE A 136 -15.22 -4.73 -14.21
C PHE A 136 -14.79 -4.06 -12.91
N LYS A 137 -14.48 -4.83 -11.88
CA LYS A 137 -14.02 -4.32 -10.57
C LYS A 137 -12.75 -3.49 -10.69
N ALA A 138 -11.81 -3.95 -11.52
CA ALA A 138 -10.55 -3.25 -11.79
C ALA A 138 -10.77 -1.96 -12.61
N LEU A 139 -11.72 -1.93 -13.54
CA LEU A 139 -12.07 -0.74 -14.31
C LEU A 139 -12.90 0.27 -13.50
N LEU A 140 -13.68 -0.20 -12.51
CA LEU A 140 -14.62 0.60 -11.72
C LEU A 140 -14.06 1.00 -10.34
N ASN A 141 -12.81 1.39 -10.28
CA ASN A 141 -12.12 1.95 -9.11
C ASN A 141 -11.26 3.18 -9.52
N MET A 142 -10.42 3.69 -8.63
CA MET A 142 -9.48 4.79 -8.94
C MET A 142 -8.03 4.33 -9.17
N ASP A 143 -7.77 3.02 -9.11
CA ASP A 143 -6.43 2.47 -9.33
C ASP A 143 -5.94 2.72 -10.77
N ALA A 144 -4.65 2.94 -10.94
CA ALA A 144 -4.03 3.06 -12.25
C ALA A 144 -3.44 1.71 -12.70
N TYR A 145 -3.68 1.37 -13.96
CA TYR A 145 -3.10 0.18 -14.61
C TYR A 145 -2.10 0.54 -15.70
N VAL A 146 -1.46 1.69 -15.52
CA VAL A 146 -0.37 2.22 -16.36
C VAL A 146 0.68 2.83 -15.45
N LEU A 147 1.94 2.87 -15.90
CA LEU A 147 2.98 3.55 -15.16
C LEU A 147 2.62 5.04 -15.02
N VAL A 148 2.52 5.51 -13.78
CA VAL A 148 2.28 6.93 -13.50
C VAL A 148 3.59 7.73 -13.53
N SER A 149 3.50 9.05 -13.62
CA SER A 149 4.68 9.92 -13.81
C SER A 149 5.73 9.82 -12.68
N SER A 150 5.32 9.43 -11.47
CA SER A 150 6.22 9.22 -10.33
C SER A 150 6.45 7.73 -10.03
N GLY A 151 5.96 6.83 -10.88
CA GLY A 151 6.08 5.38 -10.69
C GLY A 151 7.45 4.85 -11.12
N ASP A 152 7.90 3.80 -10.46
CA ASP A 152 9.10 3.04 -10.79
C ASP A 152 8.74 1.90 -11.76
N PRO A 153 9.41 1.78 -12.94
CA PRO A 153 9.13 0.72 -13.89
C PRO A 153 9.32 -0.70 -13.34
N LYS A 154 10.30 -0.91 -12.44
CA LYS A 154 10.54 -2.23 -11.83
C LYS A 154 9.48 -2.55 -10.76
N ILE A 155 8.99 -1.57 -10.01
CA ILE A 155 7.82 -1.77 -9.13
C ILE A 155 6.60 -2.15 -9.96
N ARG A 156 6.38 -1.50 -11.10
CA ARG A 156 5.31 -1.89 -12.04
C ARG A 156 5.48 -3.32 -12.55
N GLU A 157 6.70 -3.73 -12.88
CA GLU A 157 7.00 -5.11 -13.28
C GLU A 157 6.64 -6.09 -12.15
N ILE A 158 6.98 -5.78 -10.90
CA ILE A 158 6.59 -6.59 -9.71
C ILE A 158 5.06 -6.69 -9.62
N GLN A 159 4.35 -5.58 -9.72
CA GLN A 159 2.88 -5.53 -9.66
C GLN A 159 2.25 -6.38 -10.78
N MET A 160 2.76 -6.26 -12.01
CA MET A 160 2.31 -7.07 -13.15
C MET A 160 2.59 -8.57 -12.93
N ASN A 161 3.75 -8.92 -12.41
CA ASN A 161 4.10 -10.31 -12.10
C ASN A 161 3.20 -10.89 -10.99
N LEU A 162 2.91 -10.11 -9.93
CA LEU A 162 1.99 -10.52 -8.87
C LEU A 162 0.57 -10.74 -9.41
N ASN A 163 0.06 -9.86 -10.26
CA ASN A 163 -1.23 -10.04 -10.92
C ASN A 163 -1.22 -11.26 -11.84
N ARG A 164 -0.18 -11.46 -12.66
CA ARG A 164 -0.05 -12.62 -13.56
C ARG A 164 -0.15 -13.94 -12.81
N ASP A 165 0.60 -14.03 -11.70
CA ASP A 165 0.80 -15.31 -11.02
C ASP A 165 -0.25 -15.59 -9.94
N TYR A 166 -0.80 -14.52 -9.28
CA TYR A 166 -1.63 -14.65 -8.08
C TYR A 166 -3.03 -13.99 -8.16
N HIS A 167 -3.46 -13.41 -9.31
CA HIS A 167 -4.76 -12.71 -9.43
C HIS A 167 -5.96 -13.52 -8.94
N LYS A 168 -5.89 -14.85 -8.98
CA LYS A 168 -6.97 -15.73 -8.48
C LYS A 168 -7.30 -15.47 -7.00
N TRP A 169 -6.31 -15.10 -6.20
CA TRP A 169 -6.46 -14.86 -4.76
C TRP A 169 -6.53 -13.37 -4.40
N ILE A 170 -5.79 -12.54 -5.13
CA ILE A 170 -5.64 -11.12 -4.81
C ILE A 170 -6.57 -10.19 -5.62
N GLY A 171 -7.21 -10.69 -6.68
CA GLY A 171 -7.80 -9.87 -7.73
C GLY A 171 -6.72 -9.15 -8.55
N LEU A 172 -7.11 -8.14 -9.33
CA LEU A 172 -6.15 -7.29 -10.02
C LEU A 172 -5.78 -6.10 -9.12
N LYS A 173 -4.50 -5.98 -8.81
CA LYS A 173 -3.92 -4.85 -8.09
C LYS A 173 -3.41 -3.79 -9.05
N PRO A 174 -3.30 -2.50 -8.64
CA PRO A 174 -2.73 -1.45 -9.47
C PRO A 174 -1.39 -1.84 -10.06
N THR A 175 -1.12 -1.39 -11.31
CA THR A 175 0.20 -1.54 -11.96
C THR A 175 0.76 -0.17 -12.29
N ASP A 176 0.77 0.70 -11.29
CA ASP A 176 1.10 2.11 -11.36
C ASP A 176 2.60 2.42 -11.15
N GLY A 177 3.35 1.42 -10.67
CA GLY A 177 4.76 1.58 -10.35
C GLY A 177 5.02 2.19 -8.97
N ARG A 178 4.02 2.28 -8.10
CA ARG A 178 4.17 2.78 -6.73
C ARG A 178 4.10 1.65 -5.71
N TYR A 179 5.08 1.57 -4.84
CA TYR A 179 5.03 0.65 -3.72
C TYR A 179 4.14 1.21 -2.62
N GLY A 180 3.04 0.53 -2.36
CA GLY A 180 2.08 0.90 -1.33
C GLY A 180 1.44 -0.33 -0.68
N ARG A 181 0.41 -0.10 0.14
CA ARG A 181 -0.30 -1.15 0.90
C ARG A 181 -0.82 -2.28 0.02
N ASP A 182 -1.34 -1.97 -1.17
CA ASP A 182 -1.86 -2.98 -2.10
C ASP A 182 -0.75 -3.90 -2.64
N THR A 183 0.41 -3.35 -3.01
CA THR A 183 1.56 -4.12 -3.46
C THR A 183 2.14 -4.96 -2.32
N ASN A 184 2.28 -4.38 -1.12
CA ASN A 184 2.76 -5.13 0.05
C ASN A 184 1.80 -6.27 0.43
N LYS A 185 0.50 -5.99 0.44
CA LYS A 185 -0.52 -7.02 0.69
C LYS A 185 -0.48 -8.13 -0.36
N ALA A 186 -0.24 -7.79 -1.63
CA ALA A 186 -0.08 -8.78 -2.70
C ALA A 186 1.16 -9.67 -2.50
N LEU A 187 2.27 -9.11 -2.02
CA LEU A 187 3.47 -9.89 -1.65
C LEU A 187 3.18 -10.89 -0.53
N ILE A 188 2.43 -10.48 0.49
CA ILE A 188 2.05 -11.38 1.59
C ILE A 188 1.10 -12.48 1.09
N TYR A 189 0.13 -12.15 0.23
CA TYR A 189 -0.71 -13.16 -0.42
C TYR A 189 0.10 -14.17 -1.22
N ALA A 190 1.06 -13.68 -2.04
CA ALA A 190 1.93 -14.54 -2.83
C ALA A 190 2.73 -15.49 -1.92
N LEU A 191 3.29 -14.98 -0.83
CA LEU A 191 3.98 -15.80 0.17
C LEU A 191 3.06 -16.88 0.74
N GLN A 192 1.84 -16.52 1.17
CA GLN A 192 0.86 -17.44 1.75
C GLN A 192 0.41 -18.53 0.76
N VAL A 193 0.27 -18.19 -0.52
CA VAL A 193 -0.02 -19.17 -1.57
C VAL A 193 1.11 -20.17 -1.73
N GLU A 194 2.36 -19.69 -1.75
CA GLU A 194 3.54 -20.57 -1.87
C GLU A 194 3.77 -21.41 -0.59
N GLU A 195 3.36 -20.92 0.57
CA GLU A 195 3.32 -21.68 1.83
C GLU A 195 2.24 -22.76 1.85
N GLY A 196 1.33 -22.78 0.87
CA GLY A 196 0.21 -23.72 0.80
C GLY A 196 -0.92 -23.41 1.78
N ILE A 197 -1.05 -22.16 2.25
CA ILE A 197 -2.16 -21.73 3.10
C ILE A 197 -3.46 -21.81 2.29
N ALA A 198 -4.44 -22.56 2.75
CA ALA A 198 -5.68 -22.84 2.01
C ALA A 198 -6.50 -21.56 1.76
N GLU A 199 -6.54 -20.65 2.72
CA GLU A 199 -7.24 -19.37 2.64
C GLU A 199 -6.27 -18.19 2.88
N PRO A 200 -5.49 -17.81 1.87
CA PRO A 200 -4.61 -16.64 1.95
C PRO A 200 -5.44 -15.39 2.22
N ASN A 201 -4.97 -14.50 3.10
CA ASN A 201 -5.70 -13.29 3.51
C ASN A 201 -4.88 -12.00 3.39
N GLY A 202 -3.60 -12.10 3.01
CA GLY A 202 -2.69 -10.98 2.87
C GLY A 202 -2.32 -10.30 4.19
N THR A 203 -2.49 -11.00 5.32
CA THR A 203 -2.08 -10.55 6.65
C THR A 203 -0.94 -11.43 7.16
N PHE A 204 0.20 -10.82 7.50
CA PHE A 204 1.36 -11.54 8.03
C PHE A 204 1.11 -11.93 9.50
N GLY A 205 0.36 -13.01 9.69
CA GLY A 205 -0.06 -13.52 11.00
C GLY A 205 0.81 -14.69 11.51
N PRO A 206 0.44 -15.27 12.67
CA PRO A 206 1.18 -16.39 13.27
C PRO A 206 1.31 -17.60 12.35
N THR A 207 0.26 -17.94 11.58
CA THR A 207 0.30 -19.06 10.63
C THR A 207 1.35 -18.82 9.55
N THR A 208 1.32 -17.66 8.87
CA THR A 208 2.34 -17.26 7.90
C THR A 208 3.73 -17.34 8.55
N GLN A 209 3.90 -16.73 9.73
CA GLN A 209 5.20 -16.72 10.41
C GLN A 209 5.74 -18.13 10.73
N SER A 210 4.86 -19.09 11.06
CA SER A 210 5.26 -20.46 11.41
C SER A 210 5.65 -21.33 10.21
N LEU A 211 5.23 -20.95 8.99
CA LEU A 211 5.48 -21.69 7.74
C LEU A 211 6.62 -21.12 6.92
N LEU A 212 7.24 -20.01 7.35
CA LEU A 212 8.30 -19.32 6.61
C LEU A 212 9.47 -20.25 6.27
N PRO A 213 9.83 -20.39 4.99
CA PRO A 213 11.00 -21.15 4.59
C PRO A 213 12.29 -20.33 4.87
N THR A 214 13.41 -21.04 5.04
CA THR A 214 14.72 -20.41 4.94
C THR A 214 15.21 -20.50 3.50
N ILE A 215 15.39 -19.35 2.86
CA ILE A 215 15.86 -19.23 1.48
C ILE A 215 17.31 -18.75 1.49
N SER A 216 18.17 -19.41 0.73
CA SER A 216 19.61 -19.13 0.69
C SER A 216 20.17 -19.20 -0.73
N TYR A 217 21.42 -18.81 -0.89
CA TYR A 217 22.15 -18.90 -2.15
C TYR A 217 22.03 -20.30 -2.75
N GLY A 218 21.69 -20.37 -4.04
CA GLY A 218 21.46 -21.61 -4.76
C GLY A 218 20.13 -22.32 -4.48
N SER A 219 19.19 -21.71 -3.74
CA SER A 219 17.87 -22.28 -3.48
C SER A 219 17.14 -22.61 -4.77
N SER A 220 16.53 -23.81 -4.83
CA SER A 220 15.68 -24.29 -5.93
C SER A 220 14.22 -23.82 -5.85
N GLN A 221 13.83 -23.14 -4.76
CA GLN A 221 12.46 -22.66 -4.50
C GLN A 221 12.18 -21.36 -5.27
N ALA A 222 12.08 -21.44 -6.59
CA ALA A 222 12.06 -20.28 -7.50
C ALA A 222 10.98 -19.22 -7.16
N ASN A 223 9.78 -19.66 -6.76
CA ASN A 223 8.71 -18.71 -6.44
C ASN A 223 8.99 -17.93 -5.15
N PHE A 224 9.46 -18.60 -4.10
CA PHE A 224 9.90 -17.91 -2.87
C PHE A 224 11.07 -16.96 -3.16
N VAL A 225 12.03 -17.37 -4.01
CA VAL A 225 13.13 -16.49 -4.43
C VAL A 225 12.62 -15.26 -5.15
N LYS A 226 11.63 -15.38 -6.06
CA LYS A 226 11.00 -14.21 -6.70
C LYS A 226 10.36 -13.28 -5.70
N ILE A 227 9.61 -13.81 -4.72
CA ILE A 227 8.97 -12.98 -3.68
C ILE A 227 10.04 -12.24 -2.86
N VAL A 228 11.15 -12.91 -2.50
CA VAL A 228 12.32 -12.25 -1.86
C VAL A 228 12.86 -11.13 -2.73
N GLN A 229 13.08 -11.38 -4.03
CA GLN A 229 13.59 -10.39 -4.97
C GLN A 229 12.66 -9.19 -5.10
N TYR A 230 11.34 -9.40 -5.18
CA TYR A 230 10.34 -8.35 -5.20
C TYR A 230 10.37 -7.52 -3.91
N ALA A 231 10.34 -8.19 -2.76
CA ALA A 231 10.36 -7.52 -1.47
C ALA A 231 11.65 -6.74 -1.23
N LEU A 232 12.81 -7.27 -1.63
CA LEU A 232 14.09 -6.55 -1.57
C LEU A 232 14.05 -5.27 -2.41
N TYR A 233 13.57 -5.35 -3.66
CA TYR A 233 13.48 -4.17 -4.52
C TYR A 233 12.51 -3.13 -3.95
N CYS A 234 11.35 -3.55 -3.44
CA CYS A 234 10.42 -2.68 -2.74
C CYS A 234 11.05 -1.99 -1.51
N ASN A 235 12.03 -2.64 -0.86
CA ASN A 235 12.82 -2.08 0.24
C ASN A 235 14.13 -1.41 -0.22
N ARG A 236 14.23 -1.02 -1.52
CA ARG A 236 15.36 -0.28 -2.12
C ARG A 236 16.70 -1.04 -2.12
N GLN A 237 16.64 -2.36 -2.12
CA GLN A 237 17.79 -3.25 -2.30
C GLN A 237 17.63 -4.00 -3.63
N ASP A 238 18.38 -3.58 -4.67
CA ASP A 238 18.24 -4.17 -6.02
C ASP A 238 18.89 -5.57 -6.08
N PRO A 239 18.07 -6.65 -6.27
CA PRO A 239 18.57 -8.01 -6.40
C PRO A 239 19.15 -8.32 -7.79
N THR A 240 19.33 -7.33 -8.66
CA THR A 240 19.77 -7.42 -10.07
C THR A 240 18.77 -8.09 -11.03
N GLY A 241 17.50 -8.22 -10.62
CA GLY A 241 16.39 -8.76 -11.42
C GLY A 241 15.52 -9.73 -10.65
N PHE A 242 14.44 -10.17 -11.31
CA PHE A 242 13.36 -11.00 -10.71
C PHE A 242 13.33 -12.40 -11.34
N THR A 243 14.48 -13.06 -11.30
CA THR A 243 14.73 -14.31 -12.06
C THR A 243 14.18 -15.57 -11.38
N GLY A 244 13.93 -15.53 -10.07
CA GLY A 244 13.66 -16.72 -9.27
C GLY A 244 14.92 -17.56 -8.96
N THR A 245 16.11 -17.06 -9.30
CA THR A 245 17.41 -17.69 -8.96
C THR A 245 18.06 -16.90 -7.84
N PHE A 246 18.36 -17.53 -6.71
CA PHE A 246 19.10 -16.91 -5.63
C PHE A 246 20.59 -16.92 -5.96
N GLY A 247 21.02 -15.98 -6.82
CA GLY A 247 22.41 -15.78 -7.22
C GLY A 247 23.11 -14.69 -6.41
N ASN A 248 24.30 -14.27 -6.87
CA ASN A 248 25.12 -13.26 -6.20
C ASN A 248 24.43 -11.90 -6.02
N GLY A 249 23.64 -11.44 -7.00
CA GLY A 249 22.88 -10.19 -6.88
C GLY A 249 21.88 -10.23 -5.73
N THR A 250 21.09 -11.31 -5.65
CA THR A 250 20.13 -11.52 -4.55
C THR A 250 20.86 -11.65 -3.20
N LEU A 251 21.98 -12.40 -3.14
CA LEU A 251 22.78 -12.54 -1.91
C LEU A 251 23.30 -11.19 -1.40
N THR A 252 23.80 -10.37 -2.30
CA THR A 252 24.29 -9.02 -1.96
C THR A 252 23.15 -8.15 -1.44
N ALA A 253 22.02 -8.12 -2.13
CA ALA A 253 20.84 -7.34 -1.70
C ALA A 253 20.31 -7.80 -0.33
N VAL A 254 20.26 -9.12 -0.06
CA VAL A 254 19.87 -9.65 1.25
C VAL A 254 20.83 -9.16 2.34
N ARG A 255 22.13 -9.22 2.12
CA ARG A 255 23.14 -8.78 3.10
C ARG A 255 23.06 -7.28 3.38
N GLU A 256 22.88 -6.45 2.35
CA GLU A 256 22.73 -5.01 2.52
C GLU A 256 21.41 -4.67 3.25
N PHE A 257 20.31 -5.39 2.95
CA PHE A 257 19.06 -5.25 3.70
C PHE A 257 19.23 -5.66 5.17
N GLN A 258 19.87 -6.81 5.44
CA GLN A 258 20.13 -7.27 6.81
C GLN A 258 20.98 -6.26 7.58
N LYS A 259 22.02 -5.71 6.96
CA LYS A 259 22.84 -4.65 7.53
C LYS A 259 22.05 -3.39 7.83
N PHE A 260 21.22 -2.94 6.88
CA PHE A 260 20.36 -1.77 7.04
C PHE A 260 19.38 -1.94 8.22
N CYS A 261 18.77 -3.12 8.35
CA CYS A 261 17.84 -3.44 9.44
C CYS A 261 18.53 -3.89 10.73
N MET A 262 19.87 -3.87 10.81
CA MET A 262 20.65 -4.37 11.95
C MET A 262 20.30 -5.83 12.31
N LEU A 263 20.05 -6.65 11.30
CA LEU A 263 19.85 -8.09 11.45
C LEU A 263 21.20 -8.84 11.39
N PRO A 264 21.24 -10.11 11.86
CA PRO A 264 22.40 -10.97 11.60
C PRO A 264 22.68 -11.06 10.09
N ASN A 265 23.88 -10.63 9.66
CA ASN A 265 24.27 -10.54 8.25
C ASN A 265 24.69 -11.91 7.69
N THR A 266 23.74 -12.84 7.62
CA THR A 266 23.97 -14.22 7.18
C THR A 266 23.92 -14.41 5.67
N GLY A 267 23.21 -13.52 4.97
CA GLY A 267 22.86 -13.69 3.56
C GLY A 267 21.70 -14.68 3.33
N ASN A 268 21.13 -15.26 4.38
CA ASN A 268 19.96 -16.15 4.31
C ASN A 268 18.69 -15.41 4.68
N VAL A 269 17.58 -15.72 4.01
CA VAL A 269 16.26 -15.15 4.30
C VAL A 269 15.49 -16.12 5.19
N GLY A 270 15.74 -16.02 6.49
CA GLY A 270 14.97 -16.72 7.53
C GLY A 270 13.83 -15.84 8.10
N PRO A 271 13.12 -16.30 9.16
CA PRO A 271 11.92 -15.63 9.69
C PRO A 271 12.10 -14.14 10.02
N MET A 272 13.20 -13.74 10.65
CA MET A 272 13.47 -12.33 10.94
C MET A 272 13.62 -11.49 9.67
N THR A 273 14.29 -12.02 8.64
CA THR A 273 14.48 -11.30 7.38
C THR A 273 13.17 -11.20 6.61
N TRP A 274 12.38 -12.28 6.53
CA TRP A 274 11.05 -12.26 5.93
C TRP A 274 10.13 -11.24 6.58
N ALA A 275 10.03 -11.27 7.91
CA ALA A 275 9.21 -10.32 8.63
C ALA A 275 9.65 -8.87 8.37
N SER A 276 10.96 -8.60 8.41
CA SER A 276 11.49 -7.24 8.17
C SER A 276 11.28 -6.76 6.73
N LEU A 277 11.22 -7.67 5.74
CA LEU A 277 10.91 -7.33 4.34
C LEU A 277 9.44 -6.98 4.12
N LEU A 278 8.51 -7.60 4.87
CA LEU A 278 7.07 -7.57 4.58
C LEU A 278 6.24 -6.82 5.63
N VAL A 279 6.79 -6.59 6.83
CA VAL A 279 6.06 -5.93 7.93
C VAL A 279 6.91 -4.82 8.52
N SER A 280 6.34 -3.64 8.68
CA SER A 280 7.04 -2.44 9.17
C SER A 280 7.65 -2.61 10.57
N CYS A 281 7.00 -3.39 11.45
CA CYS A 281 7.52 -3.69 12.78
C CYS A 281 8.55 -4.84 12.80
N GLY A 282 8.79 -5.50 11.66
CA GLY A 282 9.68 -6.66 11.59
C GLY A 282 9.20 -7.87 12.40
N ASP A 283 10.13 -8.69 12.85
CA ASP A 283 9.82 -9.83 13.70
C ASP A 283 9.58 -9.38 15.16
N LYS A 284 8.33 -9.47 15.61
CA LYS A 284 7.93 -9.13 16.98
C LYS A 284 8.62 -9.96 18.08
N ASN A 285 9.19 -11.12 17.72
CA ASN A 285 9.94 -11.96 18.64
C ASN A 285 11.42 -11.59 18.70
N ARG A 286 11.87 -10.63 17.91
CA ARG A 286 13.25 -10.12 17.94
C ARG A 286 13.50 -9.45 19.29
N LYS A 287 14.51 -9.94 20.03
CA LYS A 287 14.94 -9.29 21.26
C LYS A 287 15.61 -7.95 20.94
N GLY A 288 15.07 -6.88 21.49
CA GLY A 288 15.66 -5.54 21.44
C GLY A 288 16.34 -5.21 22.78
N THR A 289 17.33 -4.33 22.73
CA THR A 289 17.99 -3.78 23.93
C THR A 289 17.45 -2.38 24.28
N ALA A 290 16.53 -1.85 23.47
CA ALA A 290 15.86 -0.57 23.69
C ALA A 290 14.34 -0.76 23.59
N CYS A 291 13.62 0.03 24.35
CA CYS A 291 12.17 0.15 24.26
C CYS A 291 11.75 1.59 24.49
N ASP A 292 10.50 1.93 24.15
CA ASP A 292 9.85 3.14 24.62
C ASP A 292 8.56 2.80 25.36
N CYS A 293 8.09 3.71 26.16
CA CYS A 293 6.81 3.54 26.86
C CYS A 293 6.17 4.89 27.19
N SER A 294 4.84 4.90 27.19
CA SER A 294 4.03 6.02 27.64
C SER A 294 3.85 6.04 29.17
N SER A 295 4.01 4.89 29.82
CA SER A 295 3.88 4.77 31.28
C SER A 295 5.16 5.17 31.99
N GLU A 296 5.02 5.75 33.20
CA GLU A 296 6.15 6.11 34.06
C GLU A 296 7.02 4.87 34.38
N VAL A 297 8.34 5.02 34.26
CA VAL A 297 9.34 4.00 34.61
C VAL A 297 9.65 4.08 36.10
N THR A 298 8.87 3.38 36.91
CA THR A 298 9.13 3.21 38.35
C THR A 298 10.37 2.36 38.61
N ASP A 299 10.90 2.37 39.82
CA ASP A 299 12.07 1.55 40.22
C ASP A 299 11.86 0.06 39.90
N THR A 300 10.68 -0.48 40.18
CA THR A 300 10.31 -1.86 39.85
C THR A 300 10.36 -2.11 38.35
N ARG A 301 9.79 -1.20 37.53
CA ARG A 301 9.78 -1.32 36.06
C ARG A 301 11.19 -1.20 35.49
N ALA A 302 12.01 -0.28 36.00
CA ALA A 302 13.41 -0.14 35.59
C ALA A 302 14.22 -1.41 35.87
N LYS A 303 14.08 -2.02 37.05
CA LYS A 303 14.68 -3.30 37.40
C LYS A 303 14.22 -4.44 36.48
N THR A 304 12.91 -4.48 36.18
CA THR A 304 12.35 -5.47 35.24
C THR A 304 12.92 -5.31 33.84
N LEU A 305 12.99 -4.08 33.32
CA LEU A 305 13.61 -3.80 32.02
C LEU A 305 15.07 -4.28 31.99
N LYS A 306 15.84 -3.91 33.01
CA LYS A 306 17.25 -4.31 33.11
C LYS A 306 17.43 -5.83 33.17
N ALA A 307 16.64 -6.51 33.97
CA ALA A 307 16.66 -7.98 34.10
C ALA A 307 16.30 -8.71 32.79
N ASN A 308 15.53 -8.07 31.90
CA ASN A 308 15.17 -8.58 30.59
C ASN A 308 16.11 -8.13 29.47
N GLY A 309 17.27 -7.55 29.80
CA GLY A 309 18.32 -7.21 28.84
C GLY A 309 18.13 -5.86 28.14
N TYR A 310 17.20 -5.03 28.58
CA TYR A 310 17.07 -3.67 28.07
C TYR A 310 18.19 -2.78 28.64
N GLU A 311 18.71 -1.90 27.80
CA GLU A 311 19.77 -0.95 28.13
C GLU A 311 19.31 0.49 28.02
N ILE A 312 18.31 0.75 27.17
CA ILE A 312 17.87 2.10 26.80
C ILE A 312 16.34 2.14 26.87
N VAL A 313 15.80 3.21 27.43
CA VAL A 313 14.35 3.48 27.42
C VAL A 313 14.06 4.86 26.84
N GLY A 314 13.10 4.91 25.92
CA GLY A 314 12.55 6.13 25.34
C GLY A 314 11.40 6.66 26.18
N ARG A 315 11.39 7.97 26.46
CA ARG A 315 10.28 8.62 27.15
C ARG A 315 9.88 9.91 26.44
N TYR A 316 8.59 10.20 26.50
CA TYR A 316 7.99 11.34 25.80
C TYR A 316 8.30 12.64 26.55
N ILE A 317 8.79 13.64 25.83
CA ILE A 317 9.01 15.00 26.34
C ILE A 317 7.92 15.97 25.90
N ALA A 318 6.96 15.52 25.09
CA ALA A 318 5.82 16.29 24.60
C ALA A 318 4.55 15.45 24.54
N GLY A 319 3.40 16.10 24.32
CA GLY A 319 2.08 15.47 24.22
C GLY A 319 1.31 15.50 25.53
N GLY A 320 0.39 14.57 25.75
CA GLY A 320 -0.43 14.54 26.97
C GLY A 320 0.37 14.31 28.24
N GLU A 321 -0.03 14.97 29.32
CA GLU A 321 0.66 14.90 30.62
C GLU A 321 0.80 13.46 31.17
N TRP A 322 -0.12 12.58 30.81
CA TRP A 322 -0.13 11.17 31.24
C TRP A 322 1.05 10.37 30.66
N LYS A 323 1.63 10.78 29.54
CA LYS A 323 2.75 10.08 28.91
C LYS A 323 4.10 10.77 29.10
N LYS A 324 4.13 12.03 29.54
CA LYS A 324 5.37 12.77 29.68
C LYS A 324 6.30 12.17 30.74
N LEU A 325 7.59 12.26 30.48
CA LEU A 325 8.66 11.96 31.43
C LEU A 325 8.49 12.81 32.71
N LYS A 326 8.62 12.20 33.87
CA LYS A 326 8.67 12.91 35.14
C LYS A 326 10.13 13.19 35.52
N LEU A 327 10.43 14.34 36.15
CA LEU A 327 11.82 14.70 36.51
C LEU A 327 12.48 13.66 37.40
N HIS A 328 11.75 13.12 38.40
CA HIS A 328 12.25 12.08 39.30
C HIS A 328 12.45 10.74 38.59
N GLU A 329 11.70 10.47 37.51
CA GLU A 329 11.77 9.24 36.74
C GLU A 329 13.12 9.10 36.02
N ALA A 330 13.70 10.19 35.52
CA ALA A 330 15.01 10.15 34.90
C ALA A 330 16.10 9.66 35.88
N GLN A 331 16.03 10.09 37.15
CA GLN A 331 16.95 9.60 38.19
C GLN A 331 16.77 8.10 38.46
N VAL A 332 15.53 7.62 38.47
CA VAL A 332 15.22 6.17 38.64
C VAL A 332 15.81 5.36 37.49
N ILE A 333 15.63 5.82 36.26
CA ILE A 333 16.16 5.18 35.04
C ILE A 333 17.70 5.05 35.14
N PHE A 334 18.40 6.14 35.42
CA PHE A 334 19.85 6.15 35.52
C PHE A 334 20.38 5.32 36.70
N LYS A 335 19.73 5.41 37.86
CA LYS A 335 20.10 4.61 39.04
C LYS A 335 20.07 3.10 38.77
N ASN A 336 19.17 2.65 37.89
CA ASN A 336 19.05 1.24 37.50
C ASN A 336 19.94 0.85 36.32
N GLY A 337 20.88 1.72 35.91
CA GLY A 337 21.83 1.45 34.81
C GLY A 337 21.22 1.40 33.43
N LEU A 338 20.08 2.06 33.23
CA LEU A 338 19.45 2.29 31.95
C LEU A 338 19.87 3.65 31.40
N ARG A 339 19.91 3.77 30.08
CA ARG A 339 20.06 5.04 29.35
C ARG A 339 18.68 5.55 28.95
N LEU A 340 18.56 6.86 28.71
CA LEU A 340 17.31 7.53 28.38
C LEU A 340 17.46 8.29 27.05
N PHE A 341 16.44 8.22 26.17
CA PHE A 341 16.35 9.10 25.01
C PHE A 341 14.97 9.78 24.95
N PRO A 342 14.92 11.06 24.49
CA PRO A 342 13.69 11.81 24.40
C PRO A 342 12.92 11.51 23.11
N ILE A 343 11.59 11.43 23.25
CA ILE A 343 10.64 11.29 22.13
C ILE A 343 9.73 12.50 22.10
N TYR A 344 9.69 13.20 20.99
CA TYR A 344 8.74 14.26 20.71
C TYR A 344 7.56 13.72 19.91
N GLN A 345 6.36 13.77 20.50
CA GLN A 345 5.11 13.39 19.84
C GLN A 345 3.94 14.13 20.46
N THR A 346 3.35 15.07 19.73
CA THR A 346 2.09 15.72 20.09
C THR A 346 0.89 15.06 19.42
N ALA A 347 1.04 14.69 18.14
CA ALA A 347 0.19 13.89 17.30
C ALA A 347 1.06 13.12 16.29
N GLY A 348 0.62 12.87 15.06
CA GLY A 348 1.44 12.22 14.04
C GLY A 348 0.84 10.91 13.51
N ASN A 349 -0.50 10.79 13.61
CA ASN A 349 -1.27 9.62 13.22
C ASN A 349 -1.89 9.73 11.82
N SER A 350 -1.54 10.76 11.04
CA SER A 350 -1.98 10.93 9.64
C SER A 350 -1.00 11.77 8.84
N ALA A 351 -1.03 11.65 7.52
CA ALA A 351 -0.14 12.37 6.59
C ALA A 351 -0.31 13.89 6.67
N GLU A 352 -1.52 14.38 6.92
CA GLU A 352 -1.86 15.79 6.98
C GLU A 352 -1.15 16.53 8.13
N TYR A 353 -0.76 15.81 9.19
CA TYR A 353 0.04 16.39 10.27
C TYR A 353 1.42 16.85 9.79
N PHE A 354 2.03 16.10 8.88
CA PHE A 354 3.41 16.29 8.46
C PHE A 354 3.52 17.34 7.34
N THR A 355 3.53 18.62 7.75
CA THR A 355 3.75 19.75 6.83
C THR A 355 5.13 20.38 7.09
N PRO A 356 5.72 21.10 6.11
CA PRO A 356 6.98 21.83 6.32
C PRO A 356 6.91 22.83 7.48
N SER A 357 5.81 23.59 7.61
CA SER A 357 5.60 24.55 8.70
C SER A 357 5.49 23.86 10.06
N LYS A 358 4.81 22.71 10.11
CA LYS A 358 4.72 21.91 11.33
C LYS A 358 6.10 21.38 11.74
N GLY A 359 6.93 20.98 10.78
CA GLY A 359 8.32 20.58 11.02
C GLY A 359 9.15 21.68 11.70
N THR A 360 9.01 22.94 11.26
CA THR A 360 9.65 24.08 11.91
C THR A 360 9.15 24.26 13.36
N THR A 361 7.82 24.25 13.55
CA THR A 361 7.22 24.42 14.88
C THR A 361 7.62 23.30 15.83
N ASP A 362 7.53 22.05 15.40
CA ASP A 362 7.86 20.90 16.23
C ASP A 362 9.36 20.78 16.49
N GLY A 363 10.20 21.18 15.54
CA GLY A 363 11.65 21.24 15.74
C GLY A 363 12.04 22.17 16.88
N ARG A 364 11.51 23.40 16.90
CA ARG A 364 11.72 24.36 17.97
C ARG A 364 11.20 23.87 19.32
N ALA A 365 9.94 23.43 19.34
CA ALA A 365 9.32 22.93 20.56
C ALA A 365 10.02 21.67 21.11
N GLY A 366 10.56 20.81 20.24
CA GLY A 366 11.36 19.65 20.63
C GLY A 366 12.68 20.03 21.29
N ILE A 367 13.36 21.07 20.77
CA ILE A 367 14.59 21.61 21.37
C ILE A 367 14.27 22.21 22.74
N GLU A 368 13.25 23.07 22.82
CA GLU A 368 12.83 23.72 24.07
C GLU A 368 12.49 22.67 25.14
N ALA A 369 11.64 21.71 24.80
CA ALA A 369 11.29 20.64 25.73
C ALA A 369 12.50 19.82 26.19
N ALA A 370 13.43 19.47 25.29
CA ALA A 370 14.62 18.73 25.67
C ALA A 370 15.52 19.55 26.66
N LEU A 371 15.65 20.86 26.44
CA LEU A 371 16.40 21.72 27.33
C LEU A 371 15.73 21.86 28.72
N GLU A 372 14.41 21.97 28.78
CA GLU A 372 13.63 21.98 30.04
C GLU A 372 13.85 20.72 30.87
N TYR A 373 13.96 19.55 30.22
CA TYR A 373 14.28 18.26 30.87
C TYR A 373 15.79 18.10 31.19
N GLY A 374 16.64 19.06 30.81
CA GLY A 374 18.07 19.01 31.08
C GLY A 374 18.87 18.09 30.18
N PHE A 375 18.35 17.71 29.01
CA PHE A 375 19.11 16.93 28.03
C PHE A 375 20.27 17.76 27.48
N PRO A 376 21.51 17.21 27.45
CA PRO A 376 22.66 17.93 26.97
C PRO A 376 22.61 18.18 25.46
N ARG A 377 23.33 19.20 24.98
CA ARG A 377 23.53 19.41 23.54
C ARG A 377 24.15 18.16 22.90
N GLY A 378 23.70 17.86 21.69
CA GLY A 378 24.08 16.62 20.97
C GLY A 378 23.20 15.42 21.29
N THR A 379 22.21 15.54 22.19
CA THR A 379 21.20 14.50 22.40
C THR A 379 20.33 14.37 21.16
N THR A 380 20.17 13.14 20.67
CA THR A 380 19.24 12.85 19.58
C THR A 380 17.80 12.85 20.10
N ILE A 381 16.94 13.66 19.50
CA ILE A 381 15.49 13.67 19.76
C ILE A 381 14.79 12.88 18.67
N TYR A 382 13.94 11.92 19.07
CA TYR A 382 13.14 11.12 18.13
C TYR A 382 11.78 11.77 17.93
N PHE A 383 11.44 12.10 16.68
CA PHE A 383 10.12 12.62 16.30
C PHE A 383 9.29 11.46 15.74
N ALA A 384 8.14 11.21 16.36
CA ALA A 384 7.32 10.06 16.01
C ALA A 384 6.54 10.27 14.70
N VAL A 385 6.53 9.24 13.84
CA VAL A 385 5.60 9.07 12.73
C VAL A 385 4.75 7.86 13.09
N ASP A 386 3.50 8.08 13.49
CA ASP A 386 2.64 7.08 14.14
C ASP A 386 1.47 6.68 13.24
N PHE A 387 1.76 6.39 11.98
CA PHE A 387 0.83 5.82 11.02
C PHE A 387 1.56 5.02 9.96
N ASP A 388 0.84 4.16 9.26
CA ASP A 388 1.36 3.33 8.17
C ASP A 388 1.48 4.16 6.88
N ALA A 389 2.61 4.87 6.74
CA ALA A 389 2.88 5.76 5.62
C ALA A 389 3.26 4.98 4.34
N VAL A 390 2.71 5.40 3.21
CA VAL A 390 3.11 4.91 1.88
C VAL A 390 4.14 5.85 1.24
N ASP A 391 4.83 5.37 0.20
CA ASP A 391 5.94 6.10 -0.45
C ASP A 391 5.62 7.55 -0.83
N ASP A 392 4.42 7.82 -1.32
CA ASP A 392 3.99 9.18 -1.67
C ASP A 392 3.87 10.08 -0.43
N GLU A 393 3.33 9.56 0.65
CA GLU A 393 3.18 10.28 1.93
C GLU A 393 4.56 10.53 2.56
N VAL A 394 5.46 9.55 2.47
CA VAL A 394 6.86 9.74 2.90
C VAL A 394 7.51 10.87 2.09
N THR A 395 7.39 10.85 0.78
CA THR A 395 8.05 11.82 -0.11
C THR A 395 7.44 13.21 -0.02
N SER A 396 6.10 13.30 0.02
CA SER A 396 5.37 14.58 -0.06
C SER A 396 5.16 15.26 1.28
N ASN A 397 5.11 14.51 2.36
CA ASN A 397 4.77 14.99 3.71
C ASN A 397 5.94 14.81 4.69
N ILE A 398 6.36 13.56 4.93
CA ILE A 398 7.30 13.24 6.02
C ILE A 398 8.70 13.82 5.75
N LEU A 399 9.26 13.61 4.56
CA LEU A 399 10.60 14.11 4.25
C LEU A 399 10.69 15.66 4.29
N PRO A 400 9.74 16.43 3.74
CA PRO A 400 9.73 17.88 3.91
C PRO A 400 9.60 18.33 5.37
N TYR A 401 8.78 17.65 6.18
CA TYR A 401 8.66 17.91 7.62
C TYR A 401 10.01 17.74 8.33
N PHE A 402 10.69 16.60 8.14
CA PHE A 402 12.00 16.34 8.77
C PHE A 402 13.12 17.25 8.25
N ARG A 403 13.06 17.68 6.97
CA ARG A 403 14.00 18.69 6.46
C ARG A 403 13.90 20.02 7.22
N ASN A 404 12.69 20.41 7.59
CA ASN A 404 12.47 21.64 8.37
C ASN A 404 12.85 21.46 9.84
N ILE A 405 12.55 20.31 10.46
CA ILE A 405 13.11 19.99 11.79
C ILE A 405 14.63 20.14 11.76
N LYS A 406 15.31 19.49 10.81
CA LYS A 406 16.78 19.55 10.72
C LYS A 406 17.33 20.98 10.63
N ARG A 407 16.62 21.89 9.97
CA ARG A 407 17.02 23.32 9.88
C ARG A 407 17.00 24.02 11.23
N GLU A 408 16.11 23.65 12.12
CA GLU A 408 16.02 24.24 13.46
C GLU A 408 17.13 23.71 14.41
N PHE A 409 17.71 22.54 14.10
CA PHE A 409 18.80 21.93 14.87
C PHE A 409 20.21 22.37 14.43
N ASN A 410 20.33 23.09 13.31
CA ASN A 410 21.61 23.63 12.81
C ASN A 410 21.78 25.08 13.22
#